data_2d4aa502229b65038b00564765ac7e73
#
_entry.id   2d4aa502229b65038b00564765ac7e73
#
_cell.length_a   1.000
_cell.length_b   1.000
_cell.length_c   1.000
_cell.angle_alpha   90.00
_cell.angle_beta   90.00
_cell.angle_gamma   90.00
#
_symmetry.space_group_name_H-M   'P 1'
#
loop_
_entity.id
_entity.type
_entity.pdbx_description
1 polymer ?
#
loop_
_entity_poly.entity_id
_entity_poly.type
_entity_poly.pdbx_seq_one_letter_code
_entity_poly.pdbx_strand_id
1 'polypeptide(L)'
;MRGAIGLVLLLLAPLSSGVLSPLTISPDLNTSQNTEFVLLRDTDVWASEDWNALLEQSIQPLRVLSPNQLLVWSNEERIAEQSWSAEPAEHATLRAPEGWEGGSGAYRILLEPRLPAPSIHDIVLSLEQLGLTLNHAALDVSGNVPASLTVETALPTLPEQALRIPGLLWVEPILQTHARNGQASSLIEHGALSGHPFWDVGLNGAGVVVGVADSGIDADHACFRNATSPSAQHAEEGATHPAVGVFGPDHRKIRLLNTSIDGNDTPGHSDYRHGTHVIGSLACHDVYSERAGLQPTNGSSLAHGATLVVQDIVSQDGWTPPPVDELLWEASAQGALIHSNSWGDDTTAYTERTGRFDAYARAMPWSAAFIA
;
A
#
# COMPACT_ATOMS: atom_id res chain seq x y z
N MET A 1 -28.83 -11.61 -34.99
CA MET A 1 -28.34 -12.60 -34.01
C MET A 1 -27.28 -11.88 -33.19
N ARG A 2 -27.66 -11.35 -32.05
CA ARG A 2 -26.73 -10.69 -31.11
C ARG A 2 -26.26 -11.77 -30.14
N GLY A 3 -25.00 -12.15 -30.27
CA GLY A 3 -24.36 -13.05 -29.32
C GLY A 3 -24.17 -12.31 -27.99
N ALA A 4 -24.81 -12.78 -26.96
CA ALA A 4 -24.47 -12.41 -25.58
C ALA A 4 -23.07 -12.96 -25.31
N ILE A 5 -22.09 -12.07 -25.30
CA ILE A 5 -20.78 -12.35 -24.74
C ILE A 5 -20.99 -12.35 -23.23
N GLY A 6 -21.07 -13.56 -22.67
CA GLY A 6 -21.04 -13.70 -21.23
C GLY A 6 -19.70 -13.20 -20.73
N LEU A 7 -19.72 -12.07 -20.05
CA LEU A 7 -18.58 -11.58 -19.30
C LEU A 7 -18.34 -12.56 -18.17
N VAL A 8 -17.48 -13.56 -18.43
CA VAL A 8 -16.87 -14.32 -17.36
C VAL A 8 -15.93 -13.36 -16.66
N LEU A 9 -16.38 -12.84 -15.54
CA LEU A 9 -15.54 -12.08 -14.66
C LEU A 9 -14.36 -12.97 -14.27
N LEU A 10 -13.24 -12.78 -14.94
CA LEU A 10 -11.95 -13.30 -14.49
C LEU A 10 -11.53 -12.48 -13.27
N LEU A 11 -12.22 -12.70 -12.16
CA LEU A 11 -11.76 -12.31 -10.82
C LEU A 11 -10.67 -13.27 -10.38
N LEU A 12 -9.63 -13.39 -11.17
CA LEU A 12 -8.48 -14.24 -10.85
C LEU A 12 -7.21 -13.48 -11.17
N ALA A 13 -6.84 -12.55 -10.30
CA ALA A 13 -5.43 -12.35 -10.06
C ALA A 13 -4.93 -13.52 -9.21
N PRO A 14 -3.77 -14.09 -9.47
CA PRO A 14 -3.24 -15.17 -8.67
C PRO A 14 -2.76 -14.64 -7.33
N LEU A 15 -3.64 -14.64 -6.34
CA LEU A 15 -3.23 -14.60 -4.95
C LEU A 15 -2.74 -15.98 -4.59
N SER A 16 -1.55 -16.05 -4.04
CA SER A 16 -0.93 -17.23 -3.49
C SER A 16 -1.91 -18.08 -2.68
N SER A 17 -2.11 -19.34 -3.13
CA SER A 17 -2.58 -20.49 -2.39
C SER A 17 -3.80 -20.33 -1.45
N GLY A 18 -4.91 -19.88 -1.99
CA GLY A 18 -6.21 -20.16 -1.42
C GLY A 18 -7.14 -20.55 -2.57
N VAL A 19 -7.57 -21.80 -2.63
CA VAL A 19 -8.53 -22.27 -3.64
C VAL A 19 -9.87 -21.59 -3.36
N LEU A 20 -10.15 -20.51 -4.07
CA LEU A 20 -11.49 -19.93 -4.09
C LEU A 20 -12.33 -20.75 -5.07
N SER A 21 -13.37 -21.38 -4.56
CA SER A 21 -14.41 -21.99 -5.41
C SER A 21 -15.04 -20.90 -6.28
N PRO A 22 -15.32 -21.17 -7.56
CA PRO A 22 -15.97 -20.18 -8.42
C PRO A 22 -17.35 -19.82 -7.84
N LEU A 23 -17.57 -18.52 -7.60
CA LEU A 23 -18.86 -17.97 -7.27
C LEU A 23 -19.80 -18.24 -8.45
N THR A 24 -20.69 -19.21 -8.27
CA THR A 24 -21.79 -19.45 -9.21
C THR A 24 -22.83 -18.38 -8.96
N ILE A 25 -22.85 -17.35 -9.78
CA ILE A 25 -23.89 -16.32 -9.75
C ILE A 25 -25.16 -16.94 -10.30
N SER A 26 -26.18 -17.03 -9.47
CA SER A 26 -27.52 -17.45 -9.91
C SER A 26 -28.14 -16.37 -10.80
N PRO A 27 -28.72 -16.72 -11.95
CA PRO A 27 -29.27 -15.74 -12.91
C PRO A 27 -30.57 -15.02 -12.49
N ASP A 28 -31.11 -15.34 -11.33
CA ASP A 28 -32.40 -14.80 -10.83
C ASP A 28 -32.26 -13.72 -9.75
N LEU A 29 -31.17 -12.96 -9.76
CA LEU A 29 -31.06 -11.78 -8.91
C LEU A 29 -31.85 -10.63 -9.52
N ASN A 30 -33.10 -10.52 -9.09
CA ASN A 30 -33.85 -9.27 -9.13
C ASN A 30 -32.92 -8.17 -8.60
N THR A 31 -32.60 -7.17 -9.42
CA THR A 31 -31.72 -6.06 -9.07
C THR A 31 -32.15 -5.52 -7.72
N SER A 32 -31.33 -5.75 -6.70
CA SER A 32 -31.65 -5.34 -5.35
C SER A 32 -31.71 -3.82 -5.33
N GLN A 33 -32.88 -3.28 -4.99
CA GLN A 33 -33.07 -1.85 -4.73
C GLN A 33 -32.37 -1.41 -3.43
N ASN A 34 -31.28 -2.08 -3.08
CA ASN A 34 -30.52 -1.74 -1.90
C ASN A 34 -29.64 -0.51 -2.16
N THR A 35 -29.60 0.37 -1.18
CA THR A 35 -28.82 1.60 -1.19
C THR A 35 -28.30 1.88 0.23
N GLU A 36 -27.67 3.00 0.40
CA GLU A 36 -27.13 3.43 1.67
C GLU A 36 -28.14 4.27 2.46
N PHE A 37 -28.26 3.98 3.75
CA PHE A 37 -29.01 4.76 4.73
C PHE A 37 -28.16 5.08 5.93
N VAL A 38 -28.39 6.21 6.56
CA VAL A 38 -27.83 6.55 7.86
C VAL A 38 -28.89 6.28 8.91
N LEU A 39 -28.63 5.34 9.81
CA LEU A 39 -29.45 5.10 10.99
C LEU A 39 -29.00 6.01 12.12
N LEU A 40 -29.98 6.66 12.77
CA LEU A 40 -29.76 7.63 13.82
C LEU A 40 -30.29 7.08 15.17
N ARG A 41 -29.54 7.32 16.23
CA ARG A 41 -29.96 7.14 17.61
C ARG A 41 -29.94 8.47 18.35
N ASP A 42 -30.92 8.70 19.22
CA ASP A 42 -31.04 9.96 19.93
C ASP A 42 -29.97 10.13 21.02
N THR A 43 -29.60 9.08 21.73
CA THR A 43 -28.72 9.15 22.90
C THR A 43 -27.67 8.04 23.00
N ASP A 44 -27.85 6.92 22.29
CA ASP A 44 -27.03 5.74 22.48
C ASP A 44 -25.94 5.61 21.41
N VAL A 45 -24.83 5.02 21.81
CA VAL A 45 -23.73 4.66 20.90
C VAL A 45 -24.05 3.33 20.23
N TRP A 46 -23.71 3.19 18.96
CA TRP A 46 -23.79 1.93 18.23
C TRP A 46 -22.75 0.93 18.76
N ALA A 47 -23.19 -0.23 19.22
CA ALA A 47 -22.38 -1.30 19.78
C ALA A 47 -22.35 -2.52 18.85
N SER A 48 -21.44 -3.45 19.11
CA SER A 48 -21.29 -4.67 18.28
C SER A 48 -22.53 -5.59 18.34
N GLU A 49 -23.24 -5.59 19.44
CA GLU A 49 -24.51 -6.35 19.60
C GLU A 49 -25.57 -5.86 18.63
N ASP A 50 -25.63 -4.56 18.38
CA ASP A 50 -26.60 -3.96 17.45
C ASP A 50 -26.35 -4.42 16.03
N TRP A 51 -25.08 -4.65 15.66
CA TRP A 51 -24.73 -5.11 14.32
C TRP A 51 -25.31 -6.48 14.02
N ASN A 52 -25.29 -7.39 14.98
CA ASN A 52 -25.88 -8.71 14.82
C ASN A 52 -27.41 -8.63 14.66
N ALA A 53 -28.06 -7.78 15.45
CA ALA A 53 -29.50 -7.56 15.35
C ALA A 53 -29.90 -6.97 13.98
N LEU A 54 -29.09 -6.08 13.41
CA LEU A 54 -29.30 -5.54 12.06
C LEU A 54 -29.12 -6.61 10.98
N LEU A 55 -28.08 -7.44 11.09
CA LEU A 55 -27.83 -8.54 10.15
C LEU A 55 -28.97 -9.56 10.14
N GLU A 56 -29.55 -9.89 11.30
CA GLU A 56 -30.71 -10.76 11.40
C GLU A 56 -31.93 -10.20 10.65
N GLN A 57 -32.04 -8.89 10.55
CA GLN A 57 -33.07 -8.17 9.80
C GLN A 57 -32.68 -7.92 8.34
N SER A 58 -31.58 -8.50 7.86
CA SER A 58 -31.03 -8.29 6.53
C SER A 58 -30.68 -6.84 6.21
N ILE A 59 -30.30 -6.09 7.24
CA ILE A 59 -29.70 -4.76 7.16
C ILE A 59 -28.21 -4.91 7.38
N GLN A 60 -27.39 -4.61 6.37
CA GLN A 60 -25.94 -4.77 6.45
C GLN A 60 -25.28 -3.54 7.03
N PRO A 61 -24.70 -3.58 8.24
CA PRO A 61 -23.92 -2.47 8.76
C PRO A 61 -22.63 -2.29 7.95
N LEU A 62 -22.34 -1.07 7.54
CA LEU A 62 -21.12 -0.72 6.79
C LEU A 62 -20.07 -0.11 7.71
N ARG A 63 -20.35 1.07 8.28
CA ARG A 63 -19.42 1.75 9.21
C ARG A 63 -20.13 2.75 10.11
N VAL A 64 -19.54 3.03 11.27
CA VAL A 64 -19.95 4.10 12.17
C VAL A 64 -19.46 5.45 11.62
N LEU A 65 -20.36 6.39 11.41
CA LEU A 65 -20.06 7.75 10.97
C LEU A 65 -19.77 8.68 12.16
N SER A 66 -20.57 8.51 13.22
CA SER A 66 -20.40 9.17 14.51
C SER A 66 -20.94 8.25 15.61
N PRO A 67 -20.75 8.56 16.89
CA PRO A 67 -21.23 7.67 17.97
C PRO A 67 -22.68 7.24 17.84
N ASN A 68 -23.55 8.11 17.34
CA ASN A 68 -24.99 7.87 17.17
C ASN A 68 -25.42 7.68 15.71
N GLN A 69 -24.50 7.62 14.75
CA GLN A 69 -24.78 7.48 13.32
C GLN A 69 -24.10 6.22 12.77
N LEU A 70 -24.88 5.37 12.13
CA LEU A 70 -24.41 4.15 11.49
C LEU A 70 -24.82 4.13 10.02
N LEU A 71 -23.85 4.01 9.12
CA LEU A 71 -24.10 3.77 7.70
C LEU A 71 -24.46 2.29 7.52
N VAL A 72 -25.54 2.05 6.80
CA VAL A 72 -26.02 0.69 6.51
C VAL A 72 -26.37 0.53 5.03
N TRP A 73 -26.36 -0.69 4.55
CA TRP A 73 -26.79 -1.11 3.23
C TRP A 73 -28.10 -1.89 3.34
N SER A 74 -29.18 -1.36 2.75
CA SER A 74 -30.52 -1.96 2.80
C SER A 74 -31.43 -1.39 1.71
N ASN A 75 -32.70 -1.76 1.71
CA ASN A 75 -33.73 -1.15 0.87
C ASN A 75 -34.72 -0.37 1.75
N GLU A 76 -35.49 0.52 1.10
CA GLU A 76 -36.47 1.38 1.77
C GLU A 76 -37.54 0.59 2.55
N GLU A 77 -37.98 -0.54 2.00
CA GLU A 77 -39.02 -1.35 2.63
C GLU A 77 -38.58 -1.90 4.01
N ARG A 78 -37.38 -2.46 4.07
CA ARG A 78 -36.79 -2.97 5.32
C ARG A 78 -36.47 -1.87 6.31
N ILE A 79 -36.03 -0.71 5.81
CA ILE A 79 -35.78 0.45 6.68
C ILE A 79 -37.08 0.98 7.27
N ALA A 80 -38.17 1.04 6.48
CA ALA A 80 -39.48 1.52 6.93
C ALA A 80 -40.12 0.61 7.98
N GLU A 81 -39.75 -0.66 8.04
CA GLU A 81 -40.21 -1.61 9.05
C GLU A 81 -39.56 -1.39 10.43
N GLN A 82 -38.52 -0.56 10.48
CA GLN A 82 -37.77 -0.36 11.71
C GLN A 82 -38.28 0.82 12.53
N SER A 83 -38.04 0.76 13.83
CA SER A 83 -38.38 1.85 14.77
C SER A 83 -37.32 2.96 14.82
N TRP A 84 -36.22 2.83 14.09
CA TRP A 84 -35.13 3.80 14.07
C TRP A 84 -35.41 4.96 13.11
N SER A 85 -34.91 6.12 13.44
CA SER A 85 -34.82 7.20 12.47
C SER A 85 -33.78 6.87 11.40
N ALA A 86 -34.15 6.98 10.14
CA ALA A 86 -33.27 6.69 9.01
C ALA A 86 -33.39 7.78 7.96
N GLU A 87 -32.24 8.14 7.40
CA GLU A 87 -32.14 9.12 6.30
C GLU A 87 -31.37 8.50 5.15
N PRO A 88 -31.73 8.80 3.88
CA PRO A 88 -30.84 8.45 2.76
C PRO A 88 -29.48 9.09 2.96
N ALA A 89 -28.40 8.34 2.73
CA ALA A 89 -27.07 8.91 2.85
C ALA A 89 -26.85 9.97 1.76
N GLU A 90 -26.50 11.21 2.14
CA GLU A 90 -26.17 12.26 1.18
C GLU A 90 -24.72 12.07 0.70
N HIS A 91 -24.57 11.70 -0.56
CA HIS A 91 -23.31 11.16 -1.07
C HIS A 91 -22.37 12.18 -1.74
N ALA A 92 -22.79 13.41 -1.94
CA ALA A 92 -22.16 14.28 -2.93
C ALA A 92 -20.84 14.93 -2.51
N THR A 93 -20.48 14.99 -1.23
CA THR A 93 -19.38 15.87 -0.78
C THR A 93 -18.19 15.16 -0.16
N LEU A 94 -18.26 13.87 0.11
CA LEU A 94 -17.24 13.17 0.93
C LEU A 94 -16.43 12.10 0.18
N ARG A 95 -16.62 11.92 -1.13
CA ARG A 95 -16.10 10.76 -1.86
C ARG A 95 -14.90 11.05 -2.76
N ALA A 96 -14.40 12.27 -2.75
CA ALA A 96 -13.24 12.67 -3.53
C ALA A 96 -12.38 13.67 -2.76
N PRO A 97 -11.08 13.80 -3.10
CA PRO A 97 -10.20 14.81 -2.48
C PRO A 97 -10.76 16.23 -2.66
N GLU A 98 -10.61 17.07 -1.63
CA GLU A 98 -11.03 18.46 -1.69
C GLU A 98 -10.30 19.19 -2.83
N GLY A 99 -11.05 19.95 -3.63
CA GLY A 99 -10.50 20.68 -4.77
C GLY A 99 -10.19 19.84 -6.00
N TRP A 100 -10.55 18.55 -5.99
CA TRP A 100 -10.35 17.70 -7.15
C TRP A 100 -11.48 17.91 -8.19
N GLU A 101 -11.08 18.36 -9.37
CA GLU A 101 -12.04 18.64 -10.47
C GLU A 101 -12.26 17.41 -11.39
N GLY A 102 -11.56 16.30 -11.13
CA GLY A 102 -11.54 15.14 -12.02
C GLY A 102 -10.86 15.45 -13.36
N GLY A 103 -10.18 14.48 -13.92
CA GLY A 103 -9.51 14.57 -15.22
C GLY A 103 -9.80 13.33 -16.06
N SER A 104 -9.25 13.26 -17.28
CA SER A 104 -9.20 12.01 -18.02
C SER A 104 -8.12 11.11 -17.45
N GLY A 105 -8.33 9.79 -17.49
CA GLY A 105 -7.32 8.82 -17.10
C GLY A 105 -7.83 7.70 -16.21
N ALA A 106 -6.95 7.19 -15.37
CA ALA A 106 -7.22 6.09 -14.47
C ALA A 106 -7.57 6.59 -13.06
N TYR A 107 -8.52 5.92 -12.45
CA TYR A 107 -9.00 6.22 -11.09
C TYR A 107 -9.04 4.98 -10.24
N ARG A 108 -8.78 5.17 -8.94
CA ARG A 108 -9.03 4.16 -7.91
C ARG A 108 -10.33 4.51 -7.21
N ILE A 109 -11.20 3.52 -7.08
CA ILE A 109 -12.48 3.61 -6.38
C ILE A 109 -12.43 2.64 -5.21
N LEU A 110 -12.52 3.15 -4.00
CA LEU A 110 -12.69 2.33 -2.80
C LEU A 110 -14.17 2.12 -2.55
N LEU A 111 -14.51 0.90 -2.16
CA LEU A 111 -15.88 0.54 -1.82
C LEU A 111 -16.07 0.55 -0.30
N GLU A 112 -17.30 0.80 0.16
CA GLU A 112 -17.63 0.66 1.57
C GLU A 112 -17.29 -0.76 2.04
N PRO A 113 -16.65 -0.90 3.20
CA PRO A 113 -16.35 -2.20 3.76
C PRO A 113 -17.63 -3.00 4.01
N ARG A 114 -17.55 -4.32 3.88
CA ARG A 114 -18.66 -5.26 4.11
C ARG A 114 -19.83 -5.17 3.12
N LEU A 115 -19.64 -4.53 1.97
CA LEU A 115 -20.65 -4.61 0.91
C LEU A 115 -20.90 -6.07 0.48
N PRO A 116 -22.16 -6.47 0.28
CA PRO A 116 -22.45 -7.78 -0.29
C PRO A 116 -21.87 -7.92 -1.70
N ALA A 117 -21.32 -9.09 -2.04
CA ALA A 117 -20.72 -9.32 -3.35
C ALA A 117 -21.63 -9.01 -4.56
N PRO A 118 -22.95 -9.30 -4.53
CA PRO A 118 -23.85 -8.87 -5.61
C PRO A 118 -23.88 -7.35 -5.81
N SER A 119 -23.84 -6.57 -4.74
CA SER A 119 -23.85 -5.10 -4.81
C SER A 119 -22.59 -4.54 -5.46
N ILE A 120 -21.44 -5.19 -5.29
CA ILE A 120 -20.19 -4.81 -5.98
C ILE A 120 -20.36 -4.97 -7.50
N HIS A 121 -21.02 -6.02 -7.95
CA HIS A 121 -21.30 -6.22 -9.37
C HIS A 121 -22.19 -5.12 -9.94
N ASP A 122 -23.26 -4.74 -9.20
CA ASP A 122 -24.17 -3.66 -9.62
C ASP A 122 -23.45 -2.30 -9.69
N ILE A 123 -22.51 -2.05 -8.75
CA ILE A 123 -21.65 -0.86 -8.77
C ILE A 123 -20.78 -0.85 -10.04
N VAL A 124 -20.13 -1.96 -10.38
CA VAL A 124 -19.31 -2.07 -11.60
C VAL A 124 -20.14 -1.79 -12.83
N LEU A 125 -21.32 -2.39 -12.96
CA LEU A 125 -22.23 -2.13 -14.08
C LEU A 125 -22.64 -0.66 -14.16
N SER A 126 -22.88 -0.01 -13.03
CA SER A 126 -23.23 1.42 -12.99
C SER A 126 -22.06 2.30 -13.45
N LEU A 127 -20.84 1.96 -13.07
CA LEU A 127 -19.62 2.65 -13.53
C LEU A 127 -19.42 2.48 -15.04
N GLU A 128 -19.59 1.27 -15.56
CA GLU A 128 -19.50 0.99 -17.00
C GLU A 128 -20.55 1.75 -17.82
N GLN A 129 -21.78 1.89 -17.31
CA GLN A 129 -22.83 2.68 -17.95
C GLN A 129 -22.48 4.18 -18.02
N LEU A 130 -21.65 4.67 -17.12
CA LEU A 130 -21.14 6.04 -17.13
C LEU A 130 -19.88 6.21 -18.01
N GLY A 131 -19.45 5.15 -18.72
CA GLY A 131 -18.30 5.19 -19.63
C GLY A 131 -16.95 4.97 -18.96
N LEU A 132 -16.94 4.37 -17.76
CA LEU A 132 -15.72 3.93 -17.12
C LEU A 132 -15.46 2.45 -17.45
N THR A 133 -14.22 2.09 -17.71
CA THR A 133 -13.83 0.70 -17.99
C THR A 133 -13.09 0.14 -16.77
N LEU A 134 -13.55 -0.99 -16.24
CA LEU A 134 -12.89 -1.68 -15.16
C LEU A 134 -11.62 -2.38 -15.66
N ASN A 135 -10.47 -2.02 -15.11
CA ASN A 135 -9.17 -2.64 -15.44
C ASN A 135 -8.74 -3.66 -14.39
N HIS A 136 -9.00 -3.39 -13.12
CA HIS A 136 -8.58 -4.23 -12.02
C HIS A 136 -9.54 -4.11 -10.84
N ALA A 137 -9.70 -5.21 -10.09
CA ALA A 137 -10.44 -5.23 -8.83
C ALA A 137 -9.63 -5.97 -7.76
N ALA A 138 -9.37 -5.31 -6.64
CA ALA A 138 -8.80 -5.93 -5.45
C ALA A 138 -9.90 -6.04 -4.38
N LEU A 139 -10.34 -7.27 -4.13
CA LEU A 139 -11.40 -7.55 -3.17
C LEU A 139 -10.78 -8.21 -1.93
N ASP A 140 -10.78 -7.50 -0.81
CA ASP A 140 -10.37 -8.09 0.46
C ASP A 140 -11.53 -8.90 1.05
N VAL A 141 -11.33 -10.20 1.13
CA VAL A 141 -12.29 -11.13 1.75
C VAL A 141 -12.26 -11.08 3.29
N SER A 142 -11.23 -10.48 3.89
CA SER A 142 -11.14 -10.32 5.35
C SER A 142 -12.02 -9.21 5.90
N GLY A 143 -12.43 -8.26 5.04
CA GLY A 143 -13.21 -7.07 5.41
C GLY A 143 -12.45 -6.05 6.25
N ASN A 144 -11.14 -6.17 6.37
CA ASN A 144 -10.29 -5.24 7.12
C ASN A 144 -9.83 -4.05 6.28
N VAL A 145 -9.76 -4.24 4.97
CA VAL A 145 -9.37 -3.21 4.00
C VAL A 145 -10.52 -3.00 3.03
N PRO A 146 -10.85 -1.76 2.64
CA PRO A 146 -11.85 -1.51 1.61
C PRO A 146 -11.48 -2.20 0.30
N ALA A 147 -12.45 -2.85 -0.34
CA ALA A 147 -12.27 -3.33 -1.69
C ALA A 147 -11.99 -2.16 -2.62
N SER A 148 -11.11 -2.33 -3.60
CA SER A 148 -10.75 -1.28 -4.54
C SER A 148 -10.95 -1.72 -5.99
N LEU A 149 -11.43 -0.79 -6.81
CA LEU A 149 -11.58 -0.93 -8.25
C LEU A 149 -10.65 0.07 -8.94
N THR A 150 -9.94 -0.38 -9.95
CA THR A 150 -9.21 0.51 -10.86
C THR A 150 -10.03 0.64 -12.14
N VAL A 151 -10.43 1.86 -12.47
CA VAL A 151 -11.20 2.15 -13.67
C VAL A 151 -10.50 3.19 -14.53
N GLU A 152 -10.77 3.16 -15.82
CA GLU A 152 -10.31 4.15 -16.79
C GLU A 152 -11.46 4.84 -17.48
N THR A 153 -11.25 6.09 -17.86
CA THR A 153 -12.17 6.82 -18.71
C THR A 153 -11.45 7.61 -19.79
N ALA A 154 -12.02 7.61 -21.00
CA ALA A 154 -11.61 8.47 -22.09
C ALA A 154 -12.33 9.84 -22.04
N LEU A 155 -13.25 10.03 -21.10
CA LEU A 155 -13.96 11.30 -20.95
C LEU A 155 -12.99 12.38 -20.43
N PRO A 156 -13.22 13.67 -20.78
CA PRO A 156 -12.38 14.77 -20.30
C PRO A 156 -12.35 14.91 -18.78
N THR A 157 -13.43 14.51 -18.12
CA THR A 157 -13.59 14.53 -16.66
C THR A 157 -14.32 13.29 -16.20
N LEU A 158 -14.09 12.88 -14.97
CA LEU A 158 -14.89 11.84 -14.33
C LEU A 158 -16.34 12.35 -14.21
N PRO A 159 -17.35 11.58 -14.66
CA PRO A 159 -18.74 11.98 -14.48
C PRO A 159 -19.09 12.18 -13.00
N GLU A 160 -19.70 13.30 -12.65
CA GLU A 160 -20.14 13.57 -11.27
C GLU A 160 -21.06 12.47 -10.72
N GLN A 161 -21.87 11.87 -11.61
CA GLN A 161 -22.74 10.75 -11.29
C GLN A 161 -21.95 9.55 -10.73
N ALA A 162 -20.70 9.35 -11.13
CA ALA A 162 -19.86 8.28 -10.57
C ALA A 162 -19.65 8.47 -9.06
N LEU A 163 -19.52 9.70 -8.58
CA LEU A 163 -19.38 10.01 -7.16
C LEU A 163 -20.67 9.78 -6.34
N ARG A 164 -21.80 9.62 -7.02
CA ARG A 164 -23.12 9.44 -6.38
C ARG A 164 -23.59 7.99 -6.35
N ILE A 165 -22.79 7.06 -6.89
CA ILE A 165 -23.13 5.63 -6.87
C ILE A 165 -23.08 5.16 -5.40
N PRO A 166 -24.16 4.57 -4.87
CA PRO A 166 -24.18 4.02 -3.53
C PRO A 166 -23.13 2.91 -3.35
N GLY A 167 -22.55 2.80 -2.17
CA GLY A 167 -21.53 1.79 -1.87
C GLY A 167 -20.10 2.23 -2.17
N LEU A 168 -19.88 3.42 -2.73
CA LEU A 168 -18.56 4.00 -2.87
C LEU A 168 -18.12 4.67 -1.58
N LEU A 169 -16.92 4.35 -1.12
CA LEU A 169 -16.28 5.02 0.01
C LEU A 169 -15.49 6.24 -0.46
N TRP A 170 -14.71 6.10 -1.54
CA TRP A 170 -13.77 7.12 -1.99
C TRP A 170 -13.45 6.96 -3.47
N VAL A 171 -13.16 8.06 -4.16
CA VAL A 171 -12.68 8.08 -5.55
C VAL A 171 -11.48 8.99 -5.64
N GLU A 172 -10.39 8.51 -6.22
CA GLU A 172 -9.16 9.28 -6.41
C GLU A 172 -8.50 9.00 -7.76
N PRO A 173 -7.75 9.94 -8.33
CA PRO A 173 -6.94 9.66 -9.50
C PRO A 173 -5.78 8.73 -9.13
N ILE A 174 -5.36 7.87 -10.07
CA ILE A 174 -4.12 7.13 -9.94
C ILE A 174 -2.98 8.05 -10.33
N LEU A 175 -2.17 8.39 -9.33
CA LEU A 175 -1.04 9.30 -9.49
C LEU A 175 0.23 8.53 -9.87
N GLN A 176 1.12 9.20 -10.60
CA GLN A 176 2.45 8.65 -10.87
C GLN A 176 3.29 8.71 -9.60
N THR A 177 3.98 7.61 -9.34
CA THR A 177 4.92 7.51 -8.23
C THR A 177 6.32 7.94 -8.69
N HIS A 178 6.97 8.80 -7.91
CA HIS A 178 8.28 9.34 -8.21
C HIS A 178 9.23 9.21 -7.02
N ALA A 179 10.54 9.09 -7.30
CA ALA A 179 11.59 9.13 -6.28
C ALA A 179 11.74 10.54 -5.68
N ARG A 180 11.94 10.63 -4.37
CA ARG A 180 11.96 11.91 -3.62
C ARG A 180 13.29 12.23 -2.93
N ASN A 181 14.35 11.47 -3.16
CA ASN A 181 15.60 11.55 -2.38
C ASN A 181 16.62 12.60 -2.85
N GLY A 182 16.37 13.39 -3.88
CA GLY A 182 17.38 14.28 -4.48
C GLY A 182 17.96 15.37 -3.56
N GLN A 183 17.39 15.62 -2.40
CA GLN A 183 17.83 16.67 -1.47
C GLN A 183 18.12 16.16 -0.05
N ALA A 184 17.81 14.91 0.27
CA ALA A 184 17.97 14.39 1.63
C ALA A 184 19.44 14.19 2.06
N SER A 185 20.32 13.86 1.11
CA SER A 185 21.75 13.64 1.40
C SER A 185 22.44 14.88 1.99
N SER A 186 22.09 16.07 1.55
CA SER A 186 22.70 17.31 2.02
C SER A 186 22.30 17.67 3.47
N LEU A 187 21.14 17.19 3.95
CA LEU A 187 20.67 17.41 5.30
C LEU A 187 21.32 16.47 6.33
N ILE A 188 21.67 15.26 5.92
CA ILE A 188 22.33 14.29 6.79
C ILE A 188 23.80 14.66 7.03
N GLU A 189 24.48 15.23 6.04
CA GLU A 189 25.92 15.60 6.12
C GLU A 189 26.20 16.84 6.98
N HIS A 190 25.22 17.64 7.34
CA HIS A 190 25.47 18.96 7.97
C HIS A 190 25.42 18.97 9.49
N GLY A 191 25.29 17.82 10.18
CA GLY A 191 25.09 17.77 11.64
C GLY A 191 26.36 17.61 12.49
N ALA A 192 27.47 17.16 11.94
CA ALA A 192 28.67 16.91 12.73
C ALA A 192 29.85 17.73 12.24
N LEU A 193 30.34 18.67 13.04
CA LEU A 193 31.52 19.47 12.75
C LEU A 193 32.82 18.67 12.89
N SER A 194 32.84 17.60 13.68
CA SER A 194 33.92 16.58 13.76
C SER A 194 33.50 15.45 14.72
N GLY A 195 33.87 14.20 14.40
CA GLY A 195 33.62 13.02 15.24
C GLY A 195 32.23 12.40 15.02
N HIS A 196 32.02 11.24 15.63
CA HIS A 196 30.78 10.47 15.53
C HIS A 196 30.25 10.17 16.94
N PRO A 197 29.64 11.15 17.63
CA PRO A 197 29.31 11.02 19.05
C PRO A 197 28.31 9.87 19.33
N PHE A 198 27.50 9.46 18.38
CA PHE A 198 26.62 8.30 18.51
C PHE A 198 27.42 6.99 18.46
N TRP A 199 28.40 6.89 17.56
CA TRP A 199 29.25 5.70 17.45
C TRP A 199 30.17 5.54 18.66
N ASP A 200 30.67 6.65 19.20
CA ASP A 200 31.52 6.67 20.41
C ASP A 200 30.81 6.04 21.63
N VAL A 201 29.48 6.08 21.67
CA VAL A 201 28.66 5.45 22.70
C VAL A 201 27.99 4.13 22.21
N GLY A 202 28.39 3.60 21.06
CA GLY A 202 27.90 2.34 20.51
C GLY A 202 26.55 2.39 19.80
N LEU A 203 26.02 3.60 19.53
CA LEU A 203 24.74 3.79 18.83
C LEU A 203 24.99 3.86 17.33
N ASN A 204 25.13 2.73 16.68
CA ASN A 204 25.40 2.60 15.24
C ASN A 204 24.36 1.79 14.49
N GLY A 205 23.23 1.45 15.12
CA GLY A 205 22.17 0.63 14.54
C GLY A 205 22.37 -0.89 14.69
N ALA A 206 23.43 -1.35 15.42
CA ALA A 206 23.63 -2.78 15.64
C ALA A 206 22.41 -3.40 16.34
N GLY A 207 21.93 -4.54 15.81
CA GLY A 207 20.73 -5.22 16.31
C GLY A 207 19.40 -4.65 15.80
N VAL A 208 19.44 -3.57 15.02
CA VAL A 208 18.23 -2.99 14.39
C VAL A 208 18.07 -3.55 12.97
N VAL A 209 16.84 -3.88 12.61
CA VAL A 209 16.46 -4.24 11.23
C VAL A 209 15.64 -3.08 10.65
N VAL A 210 16.00 -2.65 9.45
CA VAL A 210 15.29 -1.57 8.74
C VAL A 210 14.74 -2.10 7.42
N GLY A 211 13.46 -1.87 7.18
CA GLY A 211 12.83 -2.10 5.87
C GLY A 211 13.09 -0.91 4.93
N VAL A 212 13.35 -1.20 3.68
CA VAL A 212 13.48 -0.18 2.61
C VAL A 212 12.79 -0.69 1.36
N ALA A 213 11.77 0.02 0.89
CA ALA A 213 11.17 -0.21 -0.41
C ALA A 213 11.68 0.87 -1.37
N ASP A 214 12.29 0.45 -2.48
CA ASP A 214 12.91 1.36 -3.45
C ASP A 214 13.19 0.64 -4.79
N SER A 215 14.10 1.15 -5.61
CA SER A 215 14.51 0.56 -6.89
C SER A 215 15.42 -0.69 -6.77
N GLY A 216 15.38 -1.40 -5.65
CA GLY A 216 16.27 -2.53 -5.39
C GLY A 216 17.63 -2.10 -4.79
N ILE A 217 18.60 -2.98 -4.86
CA ILE A 217 19.94 -2.78 -4.28
C ILE A 217 21.03 -3.48 -5.11
N ASP A 218 22.14 -2.79 -5.36
CA ASP A 218 23.39 -3.46 -5.71
C ASP A 218 23.95 -4.18 -4.47
N ALA A 219 23.52 -5.41 -4.27
CA ALA A 219 23.89 -6.21 -3.11
C ALA A 219 25.40 -6.60 -3.10
N ASP A 220 26.09 -6.50 -4.24
CA ASP A 220 27.52 -6.72 -4.33
C ASP A 220 28.36 -5.45 -4.09
N HIS A 221 27.71 -4.33 -3.83
CA HIS A 221 28.41 -3.12 -3.41
C HIS A 221 29.18 -3.33 -2.11
N ALA A 222 30.37 -2.71 -1.99
CA ALA A 222 31.24 -2.84 -0.80
C ALA A 222 30.54 -2.54 0.53
N CYS A 223 29.53 -1.66 0.52
CA CYS A 223 28.70 -1.37 1.69
C CYS A 223 27.89 -2.57 2.20
N PHE A 224 27.47 -3.47 1.31
CA PHE A 224 26.40 -4.43 1.59
C PHE A 224 26.83 -5.89 1.47
N ARG A 225 27.73 -6.21 0.52
CA ARG A 225 28.18 -7.57 0.24
C ARG A 225 28.68 -8.27 1.50
N ASN A 226 28.40 -9.58 1.60
CA ASN A 226 28.78 -10.37 2.79
C ASN A 226 30.29 -10.57 2.91
N ALA A 227 30.99 -10.70 1.76
CA ALA A 227 32.45 -10.82 1.77
C ALA A 227 33.11 -9.50 2.16
N THR A 228 33.90 -9.54 3.21
CA THR A 228 34.58 -8.36 3.77
C THR A 228 36.04 -8.25 3.33
N SER A 229 36.50 -9.09 2.37
CA SER A 229 37.84 -9.04 1.83
C SER A 229 37.95 -8.00 0.71
N PRO A 230 38.91 -7.07 0.75
CA PRO A 230 39.14 -6.14 -0.36
C PRO A 230 39.52 -6.84 -1.67
N SER A 231 40.07 -8.07 -1.60
CA SER A 231 40.43 -8.87 -2.77
C SER A 231 39.26 -9.67 -3.35
N ALA A 232 38.07 -9.65 -2.74
CA ALA A 232 36.90 -10.28 -3.29
C ALA A 232 36.54 -9.58 -4.60
N GLN A 233 36.42 -10.36 -5.68
CA GLN A 233 36.06 -9.82 -6.98
C GLN A 233 34.66 -9.22 -6.91
N HIS A 234 34.49 -8.08 -7.53
CA HIS A 234 33.22 -7.44 -7.75
C HIS A 234 32.60 -8.07 -8.99
N ALA A 235 31.39 -8.59 -8.89
CA ALA A 235 30.60 -8.95 -10.06
C ALA A 235 29.66 -7.79 -10.38
N GLU A 236 29.37 -7.64 -11.66
CA GLU A 236 28.23 -6.84 -12.05
C GLU A 236 26.97 -7.50 -11.49
N GLU A 237 26.29 -6.80 -10.64
CA GLU A 237 24.96 -7.05 -10.08
C GLU A 237 24.46 -8.50 -10.08
N GLY A 238 24.22 -9.03 -8.93
CA GLY A 238 23.53 -10.31 -8.82
C GLY A 238 23.56 -10.92 -7.44
N ALA A 239 22.40 -11.29 -6.98
CA ALA A 239 22.19 -12.05 -5.75
C ALA A 239 22.88 -13.43 -5.75
N THR A 240 23.52 -13.82 -6.85
CA THR A 240 24.17 -15.13 -7.03
C THR A 240 25.70 -15.06 -6.94
N HIS A 241 26.30 -13.87 -6.91
CA HIS A 241 27.74 -13.76 -6.83
C HIS A 241 28.26 -14.21 -5.45
N PRO A 242 29.38 -14.99 -5.36
CA PRO A 242 29.88 -15.49 -4.08
C PRO A 242 30.20 -14.40 -3.05
N ALA A 243 30.58 -13.19 -3.49
CA ALA A 243 30.87 -12.07 -2.60
C ALA A 243 29.62 -11.50 -1.93
N VAL A 244 28.46 -11.57 -2.57
CA VAL A 244 27.18 -11.19 -1.99
C VAL A 244 26.83 -12.08 -0.82
N GLY A 245 27.07 -13.38 -0.95
CA GLY A 245 26.69 -14.37 0.05
C GLY A 245 25.24 -14.80 -0.08
N VAL A 246 24.74 -15.42 1.00
CA VAL A 246 23.34 -15.86 1.10
C VAL A 246 22.60 -14.90 2.01
N PHE A 247 21.52 -14.33 1.53
CA PHE A 247 20.67 -13.45 2.34
C PHE A 247 20.02 -14.24 3.49
N GLY A 248 19.79 -13.57 4.60
CA GLY A 248 19.19 -14.17 5.77
C GLY A 248 19.76 -13.61 7.08
N PRO A 249 19.42 -14.23 8.22
CA PRO A 249 19.84 -13.76 9.54
C PRO A 249 21.36 -13.73 9.73
N ASP A 250 22.10 -14.56 8.98
CA ASP A 250 23.57 -14.66 9.07
C ASP A 250 24.28 -13.74 8.06
N HIS A 251 23.55 -13.10 7.15
CA HIS A 251 24.13 -12.12 6.24
C HIS A 251 24.41 -10.81 6.99
N ARG A 252 25.61 -10.25 6.83
CA ARG A 252 26.01 -9.07 7.61
C ARG A 252 25.13 -7.84 7.41
N LYS A 253 24.46 -7.71 6.26
CA LYS A 253 23.64 -6.52 5.92
C LYS A 253 22.23 -6.84 5.46
N ILE A 254 22.04 -7.85 4.61
CA ILE A 254 20.77 -8.09 3.92
C ILE A 254 20.07 -9.32 4.48
N ARG A 255 19.03 -9.09 5.25
CA ARG A 255 18.22 -10.14 5.86
C ARG A 255 17.22 -10.75 4.87
N LEU A 256 16.63 -9.90 4.06
CA LEU A 256 15.73 -10.28 2.97
C LEU A 256 15.95 -9.33 1.81
N LEU A 257 15.99 -9.86 0.59
CA LEU A 257 15.80 -9.12 -0.64
C LEU A 257 14.55 -9.67 -1.32
N ASN A 258 13.51 -8.84 -1.45
CA ASN A 258 12.29 -9.21 -2.15
C ASN A 258 12.54 -9.14 -3.66
N THR A 259 12.41 -10.28 -4.32
CA THR A 259 12.66 -10.48 -5.76
C THR A 259 11.35 -10.59 -6.56
N SER A 260 10.23 -10.13 -6.03
CA SER A 260 8.94 -10.24 -6.70
C SER A 260 8.86 -9.44 -7.99
N ILE A 261 9.65 -8.36 -8.11
CA ILE A 261 9.79 -7.57 -9.35
C ILE A 261 11.04 -8.05 -10.09
N ASP A 262 12.23 -7.63 -9.70
CA ASP A 262 13.46 -8.22 -10.22
C ASP A 262 14.53 -8.41 -9.13
N GLY A 263 14.39 -7.72 -8.01
CA GLY A 263 15.22 -7.86 -6.80
C GLY A 263 16.55 -7.15 -6.85
N ASN A 264 16.94 -6.64 -7.99
CA ASN A 264 18.18 -5.92 -8.21
C ASN A 264 17.89 -4.49 -8.63
N ASP A 265 18.83 -3.62 -8.33
CA ASP A 265 18.84 -2.25 -8.87
C ASP A 265 19.30 -2.32 -10.35
N THR A 266 18.36 -2.67 -11.25
CA THR A 266 18.65 -3.11 -12.61
C THR A 266 18.98 -1.96 -13.56
N PRO A 267 20.11 -2.00 -14.30
CA PRO A 267 20.45 -0.99 -15.30
C PRO A 267 19.37 -0.82 -16.36
N GLY A 268 19.03 0.44 -16.64
CA GLY A 268 18.04 0.80 -17.64
C GLY A 268 16.62 0.94 -17.11
N HIS A 269 16.37 0.55 -15.86
CA HIS A 269 15.12 0.87 -15.17
C HIS A 269 15.09 2.36 -14.78
N SER A 270 13.88 2.87 -14.48
CA SER A 270 13.70 4.20 -13.91
C SER A 270 14.42 4.29 -12.58
N ASP A 271 15.08 5.42 -12.36
CA ASP A 271 15.79 5.70 -11.10
C ASP A 271 16.84 4.63 -10.70
N TYR A 272 17.48 4.04 -11.70
CA TYR A 272 18.60 3.12 -11.49
C TYR A 272 19.62 3.69 -10.49
N ARG A 273 20.01 2.89 -9.52
CA ARG A 273 20.88 3.22 -8.38
C ARG A 273 20.24 4.10 -7.30
N HIS A 274 18.98 4.48 -7.43
CA HIS A 274 18.32 5.25 -6.40
C HIS A 274 18.22 4.46 -5.09
N GLY A 275 17.71 3.22 -5.12
CA GLY A 275 17.62 2.35 -3.95
C GLY A 275 18.98 2.04 -3.32
N THR A 276 19.99 1.73 -4.15
CA THR A 276 21.37 1.54 -3.66
C THR A 276 21.90 2.77 -2.94
N HIS A 277 21.62 3.98 -3.46
CA HIS A 277 22.02 5.24 -2.84
C HIS A 277 21.27 5.53 -1.55
N VAL A 278 19.94 5.32 -1.52
CA VAL A 278 19.09 5.48 -0.33
C VAL A 278 19.57 4.57 0.79
N ILE A 279 19.73 3.28 0.49
CA ILE A 279 20.21 2.27 1.45
C ILE A 279 21.63 2.57 1.89
N GLY A 280 22.47 3.05 0.95
CA GLY A 280 23.81 3.51 1.25
C GLY A 280 23.84 4.65 2.25
N SER A 281 22.98 5.65 2.07
CA SER A 281 22.84 6.79 2.99
C SER A 281 22.36 6.36 4.39
N LEU A 282 21.55 5.30 4.46
CA LEU A 282 21.01 4.78 5.70
C LEU A 282 21.98 3.87 6.45
N ALA A 283 22.59 2.90 5.75
CA ALA A 283 23.22 1.76 6.41
C ALA A 283 24.52 1.26 5.73
N CYS A 284 25.19 2.06 4.88
CA CYS A 284 26.49 1.67 4.34
C CYS A 284 27.49 1.39 5.46
N HIS A 285 28.16 0.25 5.38
CA HIS A 285 29.25 -0.10 6.30
C HIS A 285 30.55 -0.31 5.53
N ASP A 286 31.44 0.69 5.60
CA ASP A 286 32.76 0.65 4.98
C ASP A 286 33.73 -0.21 5.81
N VAL A 287 33.56 -1.52 5.72
CA VAL A 287 34.41 -2.50 6.44
C VAL A 287 35.85 -2.52 5.94
N TYR A 288 36.13 -1.98 4.75
CA TYR A 288 37.49 -1.98 4.21
C TYR A 288 38.35 -0.90 4.86
N SER A 289 37.80 0.28 5.05
CA SER A 289 38.47 1.36 5.77
C SER A 289 38.69 1.00 7.24
N GLU A 290 37.69 0.41 7.87
CA GLU A 290 37.77 -0.06 9.26
C GLU A 290 38.89 -1.09 9.44
N ARG A 291 39.03 -2.07 8.53
CA ARG A 291 40.11 -3.06 8.55
C ARG A 291 41.49 -2.46 8.27
N ALA A 292 41.54 -1.36 7.53
CA ALA A 292 42.78 -0.62 7.31
C ALA A 292 43.21 0.20 8.53
N GLY A 293 42.49 0.10 9.65
CA GLY A 293 42.75 0.86 10.89
C GLY A 293 42.36 2.33 10.78
N LEU A 294 41.64 2.67 9.73
CA LEU A 294 40.98 3.97 9.62
C LEU A 294 39.72 3.92 10.48
N GLN A 295 39.49 4.98 11.26
CA GLN A 295 38.21 5.14 11.97
C GLN A 295 37.05 5.00 10.97
N PRO A 296 35.85 4.60 11.44
CA PRO A 296 34.69 4.59 10.56
C PRO A 296 34.67 5.88 9.77
N THR A 297 34.89 5.75 8.47
CA THR A 297 35.19 6.87 7.59
C THR A 297 33.92 7.53 7.14
N ASN A 298 34.08 8.65 6.46
CA ASN A 298 33.02 9.32 5.72
C ASN A 298 32.24 8.41 4.72
N GLY A 299 32.69 7.15 4.53
CA GLY A 299 32.01 6.12 3.74
C GLY A 299 30.97 5.29 4.52
N SER A 300 30.96 5.37 5.84
CA SER A 300 29.96 4.66 6.65
C SER A 300 28.80 5.59 7.03
N SER A 301 27.59 5.03 7.05
CA SER A 301 26.36 5.75 7.41
C SER A 301 26.12 5.74 8.92
N LEU A 302 25.27 6.63 9.39
CA LEU A 302 24.93 6.72 10.82
C LEU A 302 24.49 5.40 11.43
N ALA A 303 23.69 4.61 10.71
CA ALA A 303 23.21 3.30 11.14
C ALA A 303 23.95 2.15 10.46
N HIS A 304 25.29 2.27 10.29
CA HIS A 304 26.09 1.28 9.57
C HIS A 304 26.04 -0.13 10.18
N GLY A 305 25.67 -0.27 11.44
CA GLY A 305 25.47 -1.56 12.12
C GLY A 305 24.10 -2.21 11.85
N ALA A 306 23.16 -1.48 11.26
CA ALA A 306 21.82 -2.02 10.98
C ALA A 306 21.85 -3.08 9.88
N THR A 307 20.88 -4.01 9.93
CA THR A 307 20.57 -4.97 8.87
C THR A 307 19.30 -4.55 8.12
N LEU A 308 19.11 -5.09 6.94
CA LEU A 308 18.18 -4.56 5.94
C LEU A 308 17.18 -5.64 5.50
N VAL A 309 15.93 -5.23 5.33
CA VAL A 309 14.93 -5.88 4.47
C VAL A 309 14.74 -4.97 3.27
N VAL A 310 15.13 -5.42 2.10
CA VAL A 310 15.07 -4.63 0.86
C VAL A 310 13.95 -5.16 -0.01
N GLN A 311 13.12 -4.26 -0.49
CA GLN A 311 11.97 -4.55 -1.33
C GLN A 311 12.06 -3.73 -2.61
N ASP A 312 12.26 -4.40 -3.73
CA ASP A 312 12.27 -3.77 -5.03
C ASP A 312 10.83 -3.51 -5.49
N ILE A 313 10.55 -2.26 -5.83
CA ILE A 313 9.24 -1.77 -6.28
C ILE A 313 9.31 -1.05 -7.63
N VAL A 314 10.44 -1.18 -8.33
CA VAL A 314 10.65 -0.58 -9.64
C VAL A 314 10.86 -1.67 -10.67
N SER A 315 10.03 -1.68 -11.70
CA SER A 315 10.15 -2.56 -12.86
C SER A 315 10.76 -1.83 -14.05
N GLN A 316 10.96 -2.56 -15.16
CA GLN A 316 11.36 -1.94 -16.43
C GLN A 316 10.36 -0.85 -16.88
N ASP A 317 9.10 -0.95 -16.52
CA ASP A 317 8.04 0.01 -16.87
C ASP A 317 7.94 1.19 -15.88
N GLY A 318 8.77 1.21 -14.84
CA GLY A 318 8.83 2.26 -13.82
C GLY A 318 8.37 1.81 -12.42
N TRP A 319 7.99 2.78 -11.61
CA TRP A 319 7.57 2.55 -10.23
C TRP A 319 6.23 1.81 -10.17
N THR A 320 6.25 0.62 -9.61
CA THR A 320 5.09 -0.28 -9.49
C THR A 320 4.93 -0.79 -8.06
N PRO A 321 4.79 0.13 -7.07
CA PRO A 321 4.74 -0.26 -5.67
C PRO A 321 3.52 -1.13 -5.40
N PRO A 322 3.71 -2.29 -4.74
CA PRO A 322 2.60 -3.06 -4.17
C PRO A 322 1.84 -2.24 -3.12
N PRO A 323 0.71 -2.73 -2.61
CA PRO A 323 0.05 -2.13 -1.45
C PRO A 323 1.03 -1.92 -0.30
N VAL A 324 1.11 -0.69 0.24
CA VAL A 324 2.15 -0.34 1.22
C VAL A 324 2.07 -1.12 2.53
N ASP A 325 0.90 -1.52 2.94
CA ASP A 325 0.72 -2.36 4.11
C ASP A 325 1.35 -3.75 3.91
N GLU A 326 1.32 -4.32 2.70
CA GLU A 326 2.00 -5.58 2.38
C GLU A 326 3.53 -5.45 2.53
N LEU A 327 4.10 -4.36 2.03
CA LEU A 327 5.53 -4.06 2.20
C LEU A 327 5.90 -3.97 3.69
N LEU A 328 5.12 -3.22 4.46
CA LEU A 328 5.35 -3.03 5.89
C LEU A 328 5.20 -4.33 6.69
N TRP A 329 4.19 -5.16 6.35
CA TRP A 329 3.99 -6.46 6.98
C TRP A 329 5.12 -7.45 6.66
N GLU A 330 5.57 -7.51 5.40
CA GLU A 330 6.72 -8.34 5.02
C GLU A 330 7.98 -7.93 5.79
N ALA A 331 8.27 -6.63 5.83
CA ALA A 331 9.43 -6.11 6.54
C ALA A 331 9.35 -6.41 8.06
N SER A 332 8.18 -6.20 8.67
CA SER A 332 7.97 -6.47 10.10
C SER A 332 8.07 -7.95 10.45
N ALA A 333 7.65 -8.84 9.56
CA ALA A 333 7.81 -10.29 9.71
C ALA A 333 9.30 -10.71 9.78
N GLN A 334 10.19 -9.90 9.21
CA GLN A 334 11.65 -10.06 9.30
C GLN A 334 12.27 -9.30 10.50
N GLY A 335 11.46 -8.65 11.32
CA GLY A 335 11.87 -7.89 12.48
C GLY A 335 12.16 -6.41 12.23
N ALA A 336 11.86 -5.87 11.04
CA ALA A 336 11.98 -4.45 10.75
C ALA A 336 10.79 -3.70 11.34
N LEU A 337 11.04 -2.87 12.33
CA LEU A 337 10.05 -1.97 12.93
C LEU A 337 10.21 -0.52 12.46
N ILE A 338 11.24 -0.26 11.68
CA ILE A 338 11.52 1.02 11.02
C ILE A 338 11.52 0.75 9.53
N HIS A 339 10.81 1.57 8.76
CA HIS A 339 10.70 1.42 7.31
C HIS A 339 10.92 2.75 6.59
N SER A 340 11.81 2.77 5.61
CA SER A 340 12.14 3.96 4.81
C SER A 340 11.54 3.84 3.41
N ASN A 341 10.87 4.91 2.98
CA ASN A 341 10.22 5.02 1.68
C ASN A 341 10.62 6.37 1.07
N SER A 342 11.65 6.37 0.23
CA SER A 342 12.17 7.59 -0.44
C SER A 342 11.45 7.84 -1.77
N TRP A 343 10.14 7.65 -1.79
CA TRP A 343 9.26 7.80 -2.93
C TRP A 343 7.85 8.17 -2.44
N GLY A 344 7.01 8.66 -3.33
CA GLY A 344 5.64 9.02 -2.97
C GLY A 344 4.86 9.56 -4.17
N ASP A 345 3.60 9.91 -3.92
CA ASP A 345 2.70 10.53 -4.89
C ASP A 345 2.78 12.06 -4.83
N ASP A 346 2.56 12.72 -5.97
CA ASP A 346 2.55 14.19 -6.06
C ASP A 346 1.22 14.80 -5.56
N THR A 347 0.84 14.47 -4.33
CA THR A 347 -0.38 15.00 -3.71
C THR A 347 -0.21 15.18 -2.21
N THR A 348 -0.93 16.15 -1.65
CA THR A 348 -1.12 16.31 -0.20
C THR A 348 -2.47 15.76 0.28
N ALA A 349 -3.28 15.22 -0.64
CA ALA A 349 -4.57 14.63 -0.29
C ALA A 349 -4.40 13.31 0.47
N TYR A 350 -5.39 12.98 1.28
CA TYR A 350 -5.50 11.67 1.91
C TYR A 350 -5.96 10.65 0.87
N THR A 351 -5.07 9.72 0.51
CA THR A 351 -5.32 8.70 -0.52
C THR A 351 -5.52 7.30 0.11
N GLU A 352 -5.83 6.32 -0.73
CA GLU A 352 -5.87 4.91 -0.32
C GLU A 352 -4.54 4.48 0.29
N ARG A 353 -3.43 4.89 -0.32
CA ARG A 353 -2.09 4.60 0.19
C ARG A 353 -1.88 5.14 1.60
N THR A 354 -2.31 6.37 1.87
CA THR A 354 -2.29 6.97 3.21
C THR A 354 -3.13 6.16 4.20
N GLY A 355 -4.33 5.75 3.78
CA GLY A 355 -5.21 4.90 4.58
C GLY A 355 -4.59 3.55 4.95
N ARG A 356 -3.79 2.94 4.06
CA ARG A 356 -3.06 1.70 4.34
C ARG A 356 -1.90 1.90 5.32
N PHE A 357 -1.16 3.01 5.21
CA PHE A 357 -0.17 3.38 6.23
C PHE A 357 -0.81 3.53 7.61
N ASP A 358 -1.94 4.23 7.70
CA ASP A 358 -2.67 4.41 8.95
C ASP A 358 -3.20 3.09 9.53
N ALA A 359 -3.68 2.20 8.67
CA ALA A 359 -4.15 0.87 9.08
C ALA A 359 -3.01 0.05 9.69
N TYR A 360 -1.85 0.05 9.03
CA TYR A 360 -0.67 -0.62 9.56
C TYR A 360 -0.20 0.03 10.88
N ALA A 361 -0.09 1.35 10.95
CA ALA A 361 0.35 2.06 12.15
C ALA A 361 -0.57 1.81 13.37
N ARG A 362 -1.86 1.65 13.15
CA ARG A 362 -2.80 1.26 14.21
C ARG A 362 -2.58 -0.18 14.69
N ALA A 363 -2.27 -1.09 13.78
CA ALA A 363 -2.02 -2.49 14.10
C ALA A 363 -0.64 -2.70 14.75
N MET A 364 0.34 -1.87 14.38
CA MET A 364 1.74 -1.94 14.82
C MET A 364 2.21 -0.60 15.41
N PRO A 365 1.65 -0.15 16.54
CA PRO A 365 1.91 1.20 17.08
C PRO A 365 3.35 1.41 17.58
N TRP A 366 4.16 0.37 17.63
CA TRP A 366 5.59 0.41 17.96
C TRP A 366 6.50 0.45 16.73
N SER A 367 5.94 0.54 15.54
CA SER A 367 6.69 0.67 14.28
C SER A 367 6.68 2.13 13.79
N ALA A 368 7.63 2.46 12.93
CA ALA A 368 7.74 3.78 12.30
C ALA A 368 7.98 3.64 10.80
N ALA A 369 7.12 4.22 9.97
CA ALA A 369 7.33 4.40 8.54
C ALA A 369 7.73 5.84 8.25
N PHE A 370 8.86 6.02 7.56
CA PHE A 370 9.34 7.30 7.07
C PHE A 370 9.05 7.41 5.58
N ILE A 371 8.47 8.52 5.17
CA ILE A 371 8.00 8.75 3.82
C ILE A 371 8.55 10.10 3.36
N ALA A 372 9.12 10.17 2.15
CA ALA A 372 9.67 11.40 1.56
C ALA A 372 8.57 12.30 1.01
#